data_ac1ef6ecf4c4df63dbd90175ab7d8b5b
#
_entry.id   ac1ef6ecf4c4df63dbd90175ab7d8b5b
#
_cell.length_a   1.000
_cell.length_b   1.000
_cell.length_c   1.000
_cell.angle_alpha   90.00
_cell.angle_beta   90.00
_cell.angle_gamma   90.00
#
_symmetry.space_group_name_H-M   'P 1'
#
loop_
_entity.id
_entity.type
_entity.pdbx_description
1 polymer ?
#
loop_
_entity_poly.entity_id
_entity_poly.type
_entity_poly.pdbx_seq_one_letter_code
_entity_poly.pdbx_strand_id
1 'polypeptide(L)'
;FRDEVNHPSQSADKYYQTKGGYESLIVGCYSNLKNIYNTTTYQIFTQQGTDVFTQNYPTEVAAMNQYTTTYQSNNGTIYAMWSSYFNALNNVNAAIDRSKSVILKTDDPDGIEPSALTQLVAEAKALRAWYLFEIVRNWGQGPLKINESKEPSYTVEYSNGAAFYQQIFTDLEEAIRVLPWRQTGSNYGRMSKAAAKHIRALAYLTRGYEEYADPKDFENAFKDAEDVYLNSGHKLLDDYAMVHRQSNEINDEIIFPIGFADGANYNTNIWNQWYMMPYAIGGWLGLGKDSYYGNASMHVEAIPTKFAYMMYDWQKDRRPSVTFMSPLNGNASTSTDGKDAGKNWFQCTTPVDGVFAKGDKIIYFPVPTDPEYKYWAETDKNGVRYKVFNYPMGDDTNWANDDYYKHAYQTTNSTSRTCLPIWKFKDGNAEYREDESGSGTRDIYLFRLAETCLIAAEAAVMNNNDQANAEKYINYVVSRAEKHSPQGGLSRYSNVTIDNILDERAKELLGEGSRWNDLQRTGKLAERVLKYNWDVSNIYGGTIKTTLTQESFERKFKLRPIPLQWLNSLSNGHE
;
A
#
# COMPACT_ATOMS: atom_id res chain seq x y z
N PHE A 1 -12.22 28.93 -49.55
CA PHE A 1 -12.42 28.61 -48.11
C PHE A 1 -12.75 27.15 -48.06
N ARG A 2 -11.80 26.29 -47.62
CA ARG A 2 -12.03 24.91 -47.24
C ARG A 2 -12.34 24.93 -45.76
N ASP A 3 -13.54 24.52 -45.40
CA ASP A 3 -13.88 24.19 -44.04
C ASP A 3 -13.10 22.94 -43.66
N GLU A 4 -12.00 23.08 -42.96
CA GLU A 4 -11.39 22.01 -42.20
C GLU A 4 -12.29 21.75 -41.01
N VAL A 5 -13.25 20.87 -41.18
CA VAL A 5 -14.03 20.29 -40.06
C VAL A 5 -13.11 19.27 -39.40
N ASN A 6 -12.30 19.73 -38.47
CA ASN A 6 -11.52 18.87 -37.62
C ASN A 6 -12.46 18.35 -36.53
N HIS A 7 -12.95 17.12 -36.67
CA HIS A 7 -13.76 16.43 -35.67
C HIS A 7 -12.87 15.45 -34.87
N PRO A 8 -12.17 15.89 -33.81
CA PRO A 8 -11.33 15.01 -32.99
C PRO A 8 -12.12 13.83 -32.39
N SER A 9 -13.38 14.06 -32.05
CA SER A 9 -14.26 13.03 -31.48
C SER A 9 -14.65 11.94 -32.48
N GLN A 10 -14.88 12.27 -33.74
CA GLN A 10 -15.19 11.27 -34.78
C GLN A 10 -13.98 10.41 -35.13
N SER A 11 -12.78 10.97 -35.08
CA SER A 11 -11.54 10.22 -35.30
C SER A 11 -11.22 9.28 -34.14
N ALA A 12 -11.46 9.71 -32.90
CA ALA A 12 -11.27 8.88 -31.71
C ALA A 12 -12.24 7.70 -31.68
N ASP A 13 -13.53 7.93 -31.92
CA ASP A 13 -14.52 6.85 -31.94
C ASP A 13 -14.23 5.80 -33.01
N LYS A 14 -13.81 6.22 -34.20
CA LYS A 14 -13.40 5.30 -35.25
C LYS A 14 -12.12 4.54 -34.90
N TYR A 15 -11.17 5.20 -34.26
CA TYR A 15 -9.94 4.56 -33.82
C TYR A 15 -10.19 3.44 -32.84
N TYR A 16 -11.05 3.66 -31.82
CA TYR A 16 -11.38 2.65 -30.83
C TYR A 16 -12.24 1.48 -31.34
N GLN A 17 -12.75 1.56 -32.57
CA GLN A 17 -13.40 0.42 -33.25
C GLN A 17 -12.38 -0.56 -33.82
N THR A 18 -11.15 -0.11 -34.10
CA THR A 18 -10.08 -0.96 -34.61
C THR A 18 -9.49 -1.83 -33.49
N LYS A 19 -8.86 -2.96 -33.85
CA LYS A 19 -8.14 -3.83 -32.93
C LYS A 19 -7.12 -3.05 -32.10
N GLY A 20 -6.20 -2.35 -32.75
CA GLY A 20 -5.12 -1.61 -32.07
C GLY A 20 -5.66 -0.48 -31.19
N GLY A 21 -6.70 0.21 -31.64
CA GLY A 21 -7.35 1.26 -30.87
C GLY A 21 -8.01 0.71 -29.61
N TYR A 22 -8.75 -0.40 -29.71
CA TYR A 22 -9.39 -0.99 -28.56
C TYR A 22 -8.38 -1.59 -27.56
N GLU A 23 -7.36 -2.27 -28.05
CA GLU A 23 -6.26 -2.76 -27.19
C GLU A 23 -5.57 -1.61 -26.46
N SER A 24 -5.36 -0.46 -27.12
CA SER A 24 -4.82 0.75 -26.48
C SER A 24 -5.75 1.32 -25.39
N LEU A 25 -7.07 1.26 -25.61
CA LEU A 25 -8.05 1.67 -24.60
C LEU A 25 -7.97 0.78 -23.34
N ILE A 26 -7.85 -0.52 -23.53
CA ILE A 26 -7.64 -1.45 -22.40
C ILE A 26 -6.32 -1.16 -21.67
N VAL A 27 -5.22 -0.93 -22.37
CA VAL A 27 -3.94 -0.51 -21.76
C VAL A 27 -4.12 0.78 -20.94
N GLY A 28 -4.89 1.74 -21.46
CA GLY A 28 -5.25 2.95 -20.74
C GLY A 28 -5.98 2.69 -19.42
N CYS A 29 -6.83 1.65 -19.35
CA CYS A 29 -7.48 1.23 -18.12
C CYS A 29 -6.47 0.77 -17.05
N TYR A 30 -5.41 0.05 -17.44
CA TYR A 30 -4.34 -0.35 -16.53
C TYR A 30 -3.45 0.83 -16.10
N SER A 31 -3.25 1.81 -16.98
CA SER A 31 -2.44 3.00 -16.64
C SER A 31 -3.02 3.79 -15.47
N ASN A 32 -4.33 3.74 -15.25
CA ASN A 32 -4.96 4.36 -14.08
C ASN A 32 -4.47 3.77 -12.74
N LEU A 33 -4.09 2.49 -12.72
CA LEU A 33 -3.52 1.89 -11.52
C LEU A 33 -2.24 2.61 -11.10
N LYS A 34 -1.35 2.93 -12.05
CA LYS A 34 -0.14 3.73 -11.75
C LYS A 34 -0.48 5.10 -11.22
N ASN A 35 -1.43 5.78 -11.85
CA ASN A 35 -1.85 7.12 -11.46
C ASN A 35 -2.48 7.17 -10.06
N ILE A 36 -3.04 6.06 -9.58
CA ILE A 36 -3.61 5.96 -8.24
C ILE A 36 -2.55 5.50 -7.24
N TYR A 37 -1.96 4.33 -7.46
CA TYR A 37 -1.15 3.63 -6.46
C TYR A 37 0.27 4.15 -6.35
N ASN A 38 0.82 4.79 -7.39
CA ASN A 38 2.16 5.37 -7.39
C ASN A 38 2.13 6.86 -7.03
N THR A 39 1.41 7.23 -5.98
CA THR A 39 1.28 8.62 -5.51
C THR A 39 1.47 8.73 -4.00
N THR A 40 2.07 9.81 -3.55
CA THR A 40 2.14 10.18 -2.14
C THR A 40 0.74 10.27 -1.50
N THR A 41 -0.23 10.74 -2.27
CA THR A 41 -1.63 10.84 -1.85
C THR A 41 -2.20 9.47 -1.45
N TYR A 42 -1.95 8.43 -2.25
CA TYR A 42 -2.39 7.06 -1.94
C TYR A 42 -1.77 6.56 -0.64
N GLN A 43 -0.47 6.79 -0.43
CA GLN A 43 0.22 6.37 0.77
C GLN A 43 -0.33 7.07 2.02
N ILE A 44 -0.52 8.39 1.96
CA ILE A 44 -1.15 9.16 3.03
C ILE A 44 -2.55 8.60 3.33
N PHE A 45 -3.33 8.34 2.28
CA PHE A 45 -4.70 7.86 2.40
C PHE A 45 -4.83 6.48 3.04
N THR A 46 -3.86 5.58 2.82
CA THR A 46 -3.97 4.15 3.18
C THR A 46 -3.10 3.73 4.36
N GLN A 47 -2.01 4.45 4.64
CA GLN A 47 -1.01 4.05 5.62
C GLN A 47 -0.92 4.98 6.82
N GLN A 48 -1.06 6.30 6.63
CA GLN A 48 -0.94 7.23 7.74
C GLN A 48 -2.11 7.12 8.72
N GLY A 49 -1.83 7.39 9.98
CA GLY A 49 -2.83 7.30 11.05
C GLY A 49 -3.27 5.87 11.35
N THR A 50 -2.44 4.88 11.05
CA THR A 50 -2.66 3.48 11.40
C THR A 50 -1.85 3.08 12.63
N ASP A 51 -2.00 1.86 13.07
CA ASP A 51 -1.21 1.31 14.17
C ASP A 51 0.27 1.08 13.80
N VAL A 52 0.58 0.97 12.50
CA VAL A 52 1.93 0.66 12.00
C VAL A 52 2.65 1.83 11.36
N PHE A 53 1.94 2.88 10.94
CA PHE A 53 2.53 4.07 10.33
C PHE A 53 1.98 5.37 10.87
N THR A 54 2.88 6.33 11.02
CA THR A 54 2.57 7.73 11.31
C THR A 54 3.27 8.66 10.32
N GLN A 55 2.96 9.96 10.37
CA GLN A 55 3.54 10.95 9.46
C GLN A 55 4.99 11.29 9.82
N ASN A 56 5.77 11.67 8.82
CA ASN A 56 7.11 12.19 9.01
C ASN A 56 7.10 13.67 9.41
N TYR A 57 6.27 14.47 8.77
CA TYR A 57 6.15 15.92 9.03
C TYR A 57 4.90 16.23 9.84
N PRO A 58 5.02 16.91 10.99
CA PRO A 58 3.87 17.11 11.88
C PRO A 58 2.83 18.11 11.40
N THR A 59 3.03 18.82 10.29
CA THR A 59 2.21 19.99 9.95
C THR A 59 1.34 19.87 8.71
N GLU A 60 1.72 19.11 7.67
CA GLU A 60 1.04 19.19 6.37
C GLU A 60 -0.12 18.22 6.18
N VAL A 61 -0.08 17.06 6.82
CA VAL A 61 -1.11 16.02 6.68
C VAL A 61 -1.71 15.56 8.01
N ALA A 62 -1.64 16.41 9.01
CA ALA A 62 -2.14 16.12 10.36
C ALA A 62 -3.57 15.56 10.38
N ALA A 63 -4.43 16.02 9.47
CA ALA A 63 -5.80 15.54 9.38
C ALA A 63 -5.89 14.04 9.18
N MET A 64 -5.16 13.50 8.20
CA MET A 64 -5.22 12.07 7.86
C MET A 64 -4.53 11.20 8.90
N ASN A 65 -3.40 11.69 9.45
CA ASN A 65 -2.63 10.97 10.44
C ASN A 65 -3.23 11.03 11.85
N GLN A 66 -3.72 12.21 12.24
CA GLN A 66 -4.11 12.51 13.63
C GLN A 66 -5.62 12.61 13.82
N TYR A 67 -6.41 12.42 12.77
CA TYR A 67 -7.88 12.49 12.81
C TYR A 67 -8.38 13.83 13.39
N THR A 68 -7.71 14.92 13.03
CA THR A 68 -8.01 16.25 13.55
C THR A 68 -9.34 16.82 13.02
N THR A 69 -9.72 18.00 13.47
CA THR A 69 -10.95 18.67 13.01
C THR A 69 -10.95 18.98 11.52
N THR A 70 -9.79 18.99 10.86
CA THR A 70 -9.65 19.15 9.40
C THR A 70 -9.79 17.81 8.63
N TYR A 71 -10.03 16.70 9.31
CA TYR A 71 -10.49 15.46 8.69
C TYR A 71 -11.98 15.59 8.33
N GLN A 72 -12.24 16.29 7.25
CA GLN A 72 -13.58 16.68 6.83
C GLN A 72 -13.70 16.58 5.31
N SER A 73 -14.91 16.83 4.80
CA SER A 73 -15.24 16.80 3.37
C SER A 73 -14.41 17.75 2.49
N ASN A 74 -13.79 18.78 3.04
CA ASN A 74 -12.90 19.69 2.31
C ASN A 74 -11.42 19.24 2.27
N ASN A 75 -11.09 18.06 2.79
CA ASN A 75 -9.72 17.54 2.78
C ASN A 75 -9.25 17.20 1.37
N GLY A 76 -8.11 17.77 0.95
CA GLY A 76 -7.58 17.61 -0.42
C GLY A 76 -7.15 16.18 -0.76
N THR A 77 -6.59 15.43 0.21
CA THR A 77 -6.21 14.02 0.01
C THR A 77 -7.45 13.15 -0.29
N ILE A 78 -8.53 13.35 0.48
CA ILE A 78 -9.78 12.61 0.29
C ILE A 78 -10.38 12.93 -1.09
N TYR A 79 -10.39 14.22 -1.49
CA TYR A 79 -10.88 14.63 -2.80
C TYR A 79 -10.04 14.08 -3.96
N ALA A 80 -8.72 14.10 -3.83
CA ALA A 80 -7.83 13.58 -4.87
C ALA A 80 -8.05 12.07 -5.09
N MET A 81 -8.19 11.29 -4.02
CA MET A 81 -8.46 9.84 -4.12
C MET A 81 -9.84 9.56 -4.71
N TRP A 82 -10.88 10.28 -4.27
CA TRP A 82 -12.22 10.21 -4.87
C TRP A 82 -12.17 10.44 -6.38
N SER A 83 -11.57 11.56 -6.80
CA SER A 83 -11.47 11.93 -8.21
C SER A 83 -10.70 10.91 -9.02
N SER A 84 -9.62 10.37 -8.47
CA SER A 84 -8.79 9.36 -9.15
C SER A 84 -9.55 8.06 -9.39
N TYR A 85 -10.32 7.58 -8.41
CA TYR A 85 -11.13 6.36 -8.59
C TYR A 85 -12.28 6.57 -9.58
N PHE A 86 -12.98 7.71 -9.54
CA PHE A 86 -14.07 7.98 -10.49
C PHE A 86 -13.58 8.22 -11.92
N ASN A 87 -12.39 8.82 -12.09
CA ASN A 87 -11.76 8.94 -13.41
C ASN A 87 -11.37 7.56 -13.97
N ALA A 88 -10.76 6.71 -13.14
CA ALA A 88 -10.43 5.34 -13.53
C ALA A 88 -11.70 4.53 -13.87
N LEU A 89 -12.76 4.69 -13.07
CA LEU A 89 -14.05 4.05 -13.30
C LEU A 89 -14.65 4.46 -14.66
N ASN A 90 -14.57 5.75 -15.04
CA ASN A 90 -15.06 6.20 -16.34
C ASN A 90 -14.28 5.59 -17.51
N ASN A 91 -12.96 5.43 -17.38
CA ASN A 91 -12.13 4.83 -18.42
C ASN A 91 -12.48 3.34 -18.65
N VAL A 92 -12.70 2.58 -17.58
CA VAL A 92 -13.11 1.16 -17.73
C VAL A 92 -14.55 1.04 -18.23
N ASN A 93 -15.46 1.95 -17.87
CA ASN A 93 -16.80 2.01 -18.43
C ASN A 93 -16.77 2.27 -19.94
N ALA A 94 -15.90 3.21 -20.38
CA ALA A 94 -15.70 3.47 -21.80
C ALA A 94 -15.22 2.21 -22.55
N ALA A 95 -14.27 1.47 -21.98
CA ALA A 95 -13.79 0.21 -22.58
C ALA A 95 -14.92 -0.83 -22.69
N ILE A 96 -15.75 -0.98 -21.66
CA ILE A 96 -16.86 -1.94 -21.67
C ILE A 96 -17.95 -1.51 -22.68
N ASP A 97 -18.34 -0.24 -22.69
CA ASP A 97 -19.41 0.23 -23.57
C ASP A 97 -19.00 0.22 -25.04
N ARG A 98 -17.76 0.64 -25.34
CA ARG A 98 -17.21 0.71 -26.70
C ARG A 98 -16.91 -0.67 -27.29
N SER A 99 -16.80 -1.72 -26.49
CA SER A 99 -16.61 -3.10 -26.96
C SER A 99 -17.69 -3.55 -27.96
N LYS A 100 -18.90 -3.00 -27.83
CA LYS A 100 -20.05 -3.32 -28.69
C LYS A 100 -19.89 -2.85 -30.14
N SER A 101 -18.99 -1.93 -30.41
CA SER A 101 -18.73 -1.35 -31.74
C SER A 101 -17.37 -1.73 -32.31
N VAL A 102 -16.64 -2.60 -31.65
CA VAL A 102 -15.32 -3.08 -32.12
C VAL A 102 -15.49 -3.96 -33.34
N ILE A 103 -14.65 -3.75 -34.36
CA ILE A 103 -14.64 -4.54 -35.59
C ILE A 103 -14.09 -5.94 -35.27
N LEU A 104 -14.88 -6.95 -35.53
CA LEU A 104 -14.51 -8.34 -35.31
C LEU A 104 -13.81 -8.92 -36.54
N LYS A 105 -12.94 -9.90 -36.34
CA LYS A 105 -12.24 -10.61 -37.40
C LYS A 105 -13.18 -11.39 -38.31
N THR A 106 -14.40 -11.69 -37.84
CA THR A 106 -15.46 -12.27 -38.66
C THR A 106 -15.97 -11.32 -39.76
N ASP A 107 -15.83 -10.03 -39.55
CA ASP A 107 -16.33 -8.96 -40.40
C ASP A 107 -15.21 -8.32 -41.21
N ASP A 108 -13.98 -8.29 -40.66
CA ASP A 108 -12.77 -7.71 -41.26
C ASP A 108 -11.55 -8.56 -40.84
N PRO A 109 -10.67 -8.98 -41.77
CA PRO A 109 -9.46 -9.77 -41.42
C PRO A 109 -8.52 -9.08 -40.41
N ASP A 110 -8.53 -7.76 -40.38
CA ASP A 110 -7.72 -6.96 -39.44
C ASP A 110 -8.44 -6.68 -38.10
N GLY A 111 -9.67 -7.19 -37.96
CA GLY A 111 -10.48 -7.09 -36.74
C GLY A 111 -9.94 -7.93 -35.58
N ILE A 112 -10.59 -7.79 -34.43
CA ILE A 112 -10.24 -8.52 -33.21
C ILE A 112 -10.92 -9.91 -33.21
N GLU A 113 -10.21 -10.93 -32.76
CA GLU A 113 -10.82 -12.25 -32.54
C GLU A 113 -11.92 -12.15 -31.46
N PRO A 114 -13.13 -12.70 -31.68
CA PRO A 114 -14.23 -12.62 -30.71
C PRO A 114 -13.87 -13.13 -29.31
N SER A 115 -13.06 -14.17 -29.22
CA SER A 115 -12.58 -14.70 -27.93
C SER A 115 -11.61 -13.73 -27.23
N ALA A 116 -10.74 -13.06 -27.98
CA ALA A 116 -9.83 -12.05 -27.45
C ALA A 116 -10.62 -10.82 -26.94
N LEU A 117 -11.62 -10.35 -27.71
CA LEU A 117 -12.48 -9.26 -27.26
C LEU A 117 -13.21 -9.63 -25.96
N THR A 118 -13.75 -10.85 -25.88
CA THR A 118 -14.42 -11.35 -24.67
C THR A 118 -13.49 -11.32 -23.46
N GLN A 119 -12.23 -11.72 -23.63
CA GLN A 119 -11.23 -11.67 -22.56
C GLN A 119 -10.91 -10.22 -22.16
N LEU A 120 -10.71 -9.30 -23.10
CA LEU A 120 -10.43 -7.89 -22.83
C LEU A 120 -11.57 -7.20 -22.07
N VAL A 121 -12.82 -7.52 -22.43
CA VAL A 121 -14.01 -7.03 -21.72
C VAL A 121 -14.07 -7.60 -20.29
N ALA A 122 -13.72 -8.87 -20.11
CA ALA A 122 -13.66 -9.50 -18.79
C ALA A 122 -12.59 -8.84 -17.89
N GLU A 123 -11.44 -8.48 -18.44
CA GLU A 123 -10.41 -7.72 -17.72
C GLU A 123 -10.93 -6.34 -17.31
N ALA A 124 -11.58 -5.60 -18.22
CA ALA A 124 -12.17 -4.30 -17.91
C ALA A 124 -13.25 -4.40 -16.81
N LYS A 125 -14.08 -5.45 -16.82
CA LYS A 125 -15.08 -5.70 -15.76
C LYS A 125 -14.40 -5.98 -14.41
N ALA A 126 -13.34 -6.78 -14.37
CA ALA A 126 -12.59 -7.02 -13.13
C ALA A 126 -11.96 -5.71 -12.58
N LEU A 127 -11.42 -4.85 -13.45
CA LEU A 127 -10.93 -3.53 -13.06
C LEU A 127 -12.07 -2.62 -12.57
N ARG A 128 -13.24 -2.65 -13.23
CA ARG A 128 -14.41 -1.89 -12.77
C ARG A 128 -14.85 -2.32 -11.37
N ALA A 129 -14.94 -3.61 -11.15
CA ALA A 129 -15.27 -4.17 -9.84
C ALA A 129 -14.27 -3.72 -8.76
N TRP A 130 -12.98 -3.70 -9.08
CA TRP A 130 -11.95 -3.20 -8.17
C TRP A 130 -12.14 -1.71 -7.81
N TYR A 131 -12.36 -0.84 -8.81
CA TYR A 131 -12.58 0.59 -8.54
C TYR A 131 -13.89 0.85 -7.78
N LEU A 132 -14.96 0.14 -8.10
CA LEU A 132 -16.22 0.21 -7.35
C LEU A 132 -16.03 -0.25 -5.90
N PHE A 133 -15.23 -1.30 -5.69
CA PHE A 133 -14.90 -1.79 -4.35
C PHE A 133 -14.08 -0.76 -3.56
N GLU A 134 -13.07 -0.14 -4.19
CA GLU A 134 -12.32 0.95 -3.56
C GLU A 134 -13.21 2.14 -3.16
N ILE A 135 -14.19 2.49 -3.99
CA ILE A 135 -15.15 3.55 -3.67
C ILE A 135 -16.01 3.14 -2.48
N VAL A 136 -16.67 1.99 -2.54
CA VAL A 136 -17.64 1.60 -1.51
C VAL A 136 -16.98 1.33 -0.16
N ARG A 137 -15.79 0.71 -0.11
CA ARG A 137 -15.11 0.44 1.16
C ARG A 137 -14.60 1.69 1.88
N ASN A 138 -14.35 2.77 1.13
CA ASN A 138 -13.85 4.03 1.71
C ASN A 138 -14.99 5.02 2.04
N TRP A 139 -16.02 5.12 1.21
CA TRP A 139 -17.09 6.13 1.37
C TRP A 139 -18.48 5.54 1.67
N GLY A 140 -18.66 4.25 1.52
CA GLY A 140 -19.92 3.55 1.83
C GLY A 140 -21.06 3.76 0.83
N GLN A 141 -21.04 4.88 0.11
CA GLN A 141 -22.03 5.27 -0.86
C GLN A 141 -21.46 6.23 -1.92
N GLY A 142 -22.18 6.45 -2.98
CA GLY A 142 -21.80 7.39 -4.04
C GLY A 142 -22.61 7.19 -5.32
N PRO A 143 -22.29 7.90 -6.40
CA PRO A 143 -22.91 7.65 -7.69
C PRO A 143 -22.41 6.33 -8.27
N LEU A 144 -23.33 5.37 -8.45
CA LEU A 144 -22.99 4.09 -9.08
C LEU A 144 -22.96 4.27 -10.61
N LYS A 145 -21.81 4.65 -11.15
CA LYS A 145 -21.60 4.85 -12.58
C LYS A 145 -21.11 3.56 -13.23
N ILE A 146 -21.92 2.97 -14.09
CA ILE A 146 -21.61 1.70 -14.80
C ILE A 146 -21.52 1.85 -16.33
N ASN A 147 -21.68 3.06 -16.82
CA ASN A 147 -21.57 3.42 -18.24
C ASN A 147 -20.60 4.59 -18.43
N GLU A 148 -20.07 4.74 -19.65
CA GLU A 148 -19.22 5.87 -20.04
C GLU A 148 -19.96 7.20 -19.86
N SER A 149 -19.40 8.13 -19.11
CA SER A 149 -19.87 9.51 -19.03
C SER A 149 -19.16 10.34 -20.10
N LYS A 150 -19.90 10.73 -21.13
CA LYS A 150 -19.38 11.53 -22.26
C LYS A 150 -19.51 13.04 -22.02
N GLU A 151 -20.46 13.43 -21.19
CA GLU A 151 -20.77 14.82 -20.88
C GLU A 151 -20.76 15.05 -19.38
N PRO A 152 -20.39 16.23 -18.90
CA PRO A 152 -20.53 16.60 -17.51
C PRO A 152 -21.99 16.48 -17.04
N SER A 153 -22.21 15.83 -15.90
CA SER A 153 -23.50 15.77 -15.24
C SER A 153 -23.45 16.59 -13.96
N TYR A 154 -24.35 17.52 -13.82
CA TYR A 154 -24.48 18.40 -12.64
C TYR A 154 -25.51 17.88 -11.62
N THR A 155 -26.16 16.77 -11.92
CA THR A 155 -27.06 16.05 -11.02
C THR A 155 -26.65 14.60 -10.96
N VAL A 156 -26.64 14.02 -9.76
CA VAL A 156 -26.33 12.61 -9.56
C VAL A 156 -27.30 11.97 -8.59
N GLU A 157 -27.56 10.69 -8.80
CA GLU A 157 -28.26 9.85 -7.84
C GLU A 157 -27.24 9.06 -7.04
N TYR A 158 -27.40 9.02 -5.73
CA TYR A 158 -26.60 8.22 -4.83
C TYR A 158 -27.12 6.80 -4.76
N SER A 159 -26.22 5.86 -4.78
CA SER A 159 -26.49 4.46 -4.49
C SER A 159 -25.84 4.07 -3.17
N ASN A 160 -26.52 3.24 -2.41
CA ASN A 160 -25.98 2.69 -1.16
C ASN A 160 -24.95 1.57 -1.43
N GLY A 161 -24.27 1.16 -0.38
CA GLY A 161 -23.23 0.12 -0.49
C GLY A 161 -23.76 -1.20 -1.06
N ALA A 162 -24.97 -1.62 -0.72
CA ALA A 162 -25.55 -2.86 -1.24
C ALA A 162 -25.62 -2.89 -2.77
N ALA A 163 -26.01 -1.77 -3.40
CA ALA A 163 -26.07 -1.65 -4.86
C ALA A 163 -24.67 -1.73 -5.50
N PHE A 164 -23.65 -1.12 -4.86
CA PHE A 164 -22.26 -1.25 -5.30
C PHE A 164 -21.81 -2.71 -5.27
N TYR A 165 -22.02 -3.43 -4.17
CA TYR A 165 -21.61 -4.83 -4.06
C TYR A 165 -22.34 -5.73 -5.05
N GLN A 166 -23.61 -5.46 -5.35
CA GLN A 166 -24.34 -6.20 -6.39
C GLN A 166 -23.64 -6.07 -7.75
N GLN A 167 -23.23 -4.86 -8.15
CA GLN A 167 -22.51 -4.64 -9.41
C GLN A 167 -21.12 -5.27 -9.39
N ILE A 168 -20.38 -5.15 -8.26
CA ILE A 168 -19.06 -5.73 -8.08
C ILE A 168 -19.12 -7.25 -8.30
N PHE A 169 -20.06 -7.94 -7.68
CA PHE A 169 -20.18 -9.38 -7.82
C PHE A 169 -20.63 -9.81 -9.23
N THR A 170 -21.50 -9.03 -9.87
CA THR A 170 -21.89 -9.27 -11.26
C THR A 170 -20.69 -9.21 -12.20
N ASP A 171 -19.88 -8.16 -12.09
CA ASP A 171 -18.69 -7.98 -12.93
C ASP A 171 -17.64 -9.08 -12.68
N LEU A 172 -17.41 -9.42 -11.41
CA LEU A 172 -16.43 -10.45 -11.06
C LEU A 172 -16.88 -11.85 -11.46
N GLU A 173 -18.15 -12.16 -11.37
CA GLU A 173 -18.68 -13.45 -11.82
C GLU A 173 -18.46 -13.64 -13.32
N GLU A 174 -18.73 -12.63 -14.11
CA GLU A 174 -18.48 -12.67 -15.55
C GLU A 174 -16.98 -12.77 -15.88
N ALA A 175 -16.14 -12.01 -15.18
CA ALA A 175 -14.69 -12.03 -15.36
C ALA A 175 -14.11 -13.41 -15.00
N ILE A 176 -14.51 -14.00 -13.88
CA ILE A 176 -14.03 -15.31 -13.41
C ILE A 176 -14.37 -16.44 -14.39
N ARG A 177 -15.51 -16.34 -15.08
CA ARG A 177 -15.89 -17.36 -16.09
C ARG A 177 -14.95 -17.36 -17.31
N VAL A 178 -14.38 -16.21 -17.66
CA VAL A 178 -13.65 -15.99 -18.91
C VAL A 178 -12.14 -16.00 -18.70
N LEU A 179 -11.66 -15.34 -17.64
CA LEU A 179 -10.22 -15.12 -17.45
C LEU A 179 -9.45 -16.42 -17.16
N PRO A 180 -8.21 -16.55 -17.67
CA PRO A 180 -7.32 -17.63 -17.28
C PRO A 180 -6.89 -17.49 -15.82
N TRP A 181 -6.52 -18.61 -15.18
CA TRP A 181 -6.06 -18.61 -13.79
C TRP A 181 -4.88 -17.67 -13.54
N ARG A 182 -3.93 -17.63 -14.48
CA ARG A 182 -2.75 -16.76 -14.42
C ARG A 182 -2.55 -16.08 -15.77
N GLN A 183 -1.99 -14.89 -15.72
CA GLN A 183 -1.47 -14.19 -16.90
C GLN A 183 0.06 -14.31 -16.91
N THR A 184 0.62 -14.71 -18.05
CA THR A 184 2.06 -14.97 -18.19
C THR A 184 2.63 -14.35 -19.47
N GLY A 185 3.95 -14.28 -19.57
CA GLY A 185 4.63 -13.72 -20.74
C GLY A 185 4.26 -12.25 -20.95
N SER A 186 3.88 -11.88 -22.17
CA SER A 186 3.46 -10.52 -22.53
C SER A 186 2.18 -10.04 -21.82
N ASN A 187 1.41 -10.96 -21.23
CA ASN A 187 0.20 -10.65 -20.49
C ASN A 187 0.43 -10.54 -18.97
N TYR A 188 1.67 -10.70 -18.49
CA TYR A 188 1.98 -10.50 -17.08
C TYR A 188 1.54 -9.10 -16.62
N GLY A 189 0.95 -9.02 -15.43
CA GLY A 189 0.36 -7.77 -14.91
C GLY A 189 -1.05 -7.45 -15.40
N ARG A 190 -1.68 -8.34 -16.20
CA ARG A 190 -3.10 -8.22 -16.57
C ARG A 190 -3.99 -8.98 -15.60
N MET A 191 -5.28 -8.58 -15.53
CA MET A 191 -6.27 -9.25 -14.69
C MET A 191 -6.38 -10.74 -15.04
N SER A 192 -6.34 -11.58 -14.01
CA SER A 192 -6.45 -13.03 -14.09
C SER A 192 -7.66 -13.52 -13.29
N LYS A 193 -8.04 -14.79 -13.46
CA LYS A 193 -9.06 -15.42 -12.61
C LYS A 193 -8.65 -15.40 -11.14
N ALA A 194 -7.37 -15.62 -10.83
CA ALA A 194 -6.86 -15.54 -9.47
C ALA A 194 -7.04 -14.13 -8.88
N ALA A 195 -6.71 -13.07 -9.64
CA ALA A 195 -6.92 -11.70 -9.21
C ALA A 195 -8.41 -11.37 -9.01
N ALA A 196 -9.27 -11.76 -9.95
CA ALA A 196 -10.71 -11.54 -9.85
C ALA A 196 -11.33 -12.26 -8.63
N LYS A 197 -10.90 -13.50 -8.34
CA LYS A 197 -11.33 -14.23 -7.15
C LYS A 197 -10.78 -13.65 -5.86
N HIS A 198 -9.54 -13.18 -5.85
CA HIS A 198 -8.97 -12.46 -4.71
C HIS A 198 -9.80 -11.20 -4.37
N ILE A 199 -10.12 -10.39 -5.39
CA ILE A 199 -10.98 -9.20 -5.23
C ILE A 199 -12.35 -9.61 -4.70
N ARG A 200 -12.96 -10.68 -5.25
CA ARG A 200 -14.28 -11.13 -4.82
C ARG A 200 -14.28 -11.67 -3.38
N ALA A 201 -13.23 -12.40 -3.00
CA ALA A 201 -13.05 -12.87 -1.63
C ALA A 201 -12.95 -11.68 -0.65
N LEU A 202 -12.14 -10.67 -0.99
CA LEU A 202 -12.00 -9.46 -0.17
C LEU A 202 -13.29 -8.63 -0.12
N ALA A 203 -14.05 -8.58 -1.24
CA ALA A 203 -15.34 -7.91 -1.30
C ALA A 203 -16.40 -8.61 -0.43
N TYR A 204 -16.51 -9.94 -0.50
CA TYR A 204 -17.36 -10.71 0.39
C TYR A 204 -16.95 -10.53 1.86
N LEU A 205 -15.67 -10.65 2.16
CA LEU A 205 -15.14 -10.46 3.51
C LEU A 205 -15.53 -9.08 4.06
N THR A 206 -15.37 -8.02 3.25
CA THR A 206 -15.67 -6.64 3.66
C THR A 206 -17.17 -6.43 3.83
N ARG A 207 -18.02 -6.91 2.89
CA ARG A 207 -19.47 -6.80 3.01
C ARG A 207 -20.00 -7.57 4.24
N GLY A 208 -19.36 -8.67 4.60
CA GLY A 208 -19.74 -9.46 5.77
C GLY A 208 -19.73 -8.69 7.10
N TYR A 209 -19.00 -7.58 7.18
CA TYR A 209 -19.00 -6.68 8.35
C TYR A 209 -20.03 -5.55 8.27
N GLU A 210 -20.76 -5.41 7.17
CA GLU A 210 -21.71 -4.33 6.98
C GLU A 210 -23.15 -4.74 7.39
N GLU A 211 -23.98 -3.75 7.67
CA GLU A 211 -25.38 -3.97 8.09
C GLU A 211 -26.23 -4.67 7.00
N TYR A 212 -25.80 -4.59 5.74
CA TYR A 212 -26.44 -5.23 4.58
C TYR A 212 -25.71 -6.50 4.13
N ALA A 213 -24.95 -7.14 5.03
CA ALA A 213 -24.25 -8.38 4.78
C ALA A 213 -25.20 -9.52 4.37
N ASP A 214 -24.76 -10.36 3.46
CA ASP A 214 -25.41 -11.64 3.20
C ASP A 214 -24.89 -12.69 4.21
N PRO A 215 -25.74 -13.54 4.78
CA PRO A 215 -25.31 -14.59 5.72
C PRO A 215 -24.22 -15.52 5.19
N LYS A 216 -24.04 -15.60 3.87
CA LYS A 216 -23.03 -16.42 3.22
C LYS A 216 -21.73 -15.67 2.86
N ASP A 217 -21.62 -14.39 3.21
CA ASP A 217 -20.48 -13.59 2.79
C ASP A 217 -19.14 -14.17 3.25
N PHE A 218 -19.03 -14.52 4.52
CA PHE A 218 -17.78 -15.10 5.03
C PHE A 218 -17.51 -16.51 4.47
N GLU A 219 -18.55 -17.31 4.25
CA GLU A 219 -18.43 -18.60 3.56
C GLU A 219 -17.93 -18.43 2.13
N ASN A 220 -18.48 -17.47 1.38
CA ASN A 220 -18.09 -17.18 0.01
C ASN A 220 -16.68 -16.58 -0.07
N ALA A 221 -16.31 -15.70 0.87
CA ALA A 221 -14.96 -15.17 0.98
C ALA A 221 -13.94 -16.28 1.18
N PHE A 222 -14.23 -17.21 2.10
CA PHE A 222 -13.37 -18.38 2.35
C PHE A 222 -13.23 -19.24 1.07
N LYS A 223 -14.34 -19.61 0.43
CA LYS A 223 -14.33 -20.45 -0.76
C LYS A 223 -13.51 -19.87 -1.90
N ASP A 224 -13.65 -18.57 -2.17
CA ASP A 224 -12.87 -17.93 -3.24
C ASP A 224 -11.39 -17.84 -2.89
N ALA A 225 -11.04 -17.50 -1.66
CA ALA A 225 -9.65 -17.45 -1.22
C ALA A 225 -8.99 -18.84 -1.23
N GLU A 226 -9.70 -19.87 -0.75
CA GLU A 226 -9.24 -21.26 -0.80
C GLU A 226 -9.07 -21.76 -2.23
N ASP A 227 -10.00 -21.43 -3.13
CA ASP A 227 -9.92 -21.82 -4.54
C ASP A 227 -8.71 -21.18 -5.24
N VAL A 228 -8.38 -19.91 -4.92
CA VAL A 228 -7.14 -19.29 -5.41
C VAL A 228 -5.92 -20.05 -4.89
N TYR A 229 -5.87 -20.37 -3.60
CA TYR A 229 -4.74 -21.09 -3.01
C TYR A 229 -4.55 -22.47 -3.64
N LEU A 230 -5.61 -23.22 -3.83
CA LEU A 230 -5.55 -24.61 -4.30
C LEU A 230 -5.38 -24.74 -5.83
N ASN A 231 -6.01 -23.87 -6.62
CA ASN A 231 -6.21 -24.10 -8.04
C ASN A 231 -5.54 -23.08 -8.97
N SER A 232 -5.03 -21.94 -8.43
CA SER A 232 -4.45 -20.91 -9.30
C SER A 232 -3.05 -21.23 -9.82
N GLY A 233 -2.35 -22.17 -9.17
CA GLY A 233 -0.94 -22.46 -9.43
C GLY A 233 0.02 -21.45 -8.78
N HIS A 234 -0.49 -20.43 -8.07
CA HIS A 234 0.33 -19.57 -7.23
C HIS A 234 0.82 -20.32 -5.99
N LYS A 235 1.99 -19.94 -5.46
CA LYS A 235 2.62 -20.59 -4.31
C LYS A 235 3.29 -19.56 -3.41
N LEU A 236 3.21 -19.76 -2.11
CA LEU A 236 4.07 -19.03 -1.17
C LEU A 236 5.53 -19.42 -1.44
N LEU A 237 6.38 -18.42 -1.62
CA LEU A 237 7.81 -18.64 -1.81
C LEU A 237 8.44 -19.14 -0.51
N ASP A 238 9.47 -19.95 -0.62
CA ASP A 238 10.14 -20.56 0.53
C ASP A 238 10.84 -19.52 1.42
N ASP A 239 11.50 -18.52 0.84
CA ASP A 239 12.13 -17.40 1.56
C ASP A 239 11.37 -16.10 1.29
N TYR A 240 10.97 -15.41 2.35
CA TYR A 240 10.34 -14.08 2.27
C TYR A 240 11.22 -13.06 1.52
N ALA A 241 12.54 -13.17 1.62
CA ALA A 241 13.45 -12.30 0.88
C ALA A 241 13.28 -12.41 -0.64
N MET A 242 12.90 -13.59 -1.14
CA MET A 242 12.69 -13.80 -2.57
C MET A 242 11.40 -13.16 -3.10
N VAL A 243 10.42 -12.90 -2.25
CA VAL A 243 9.20 -12.16 -2.63
C VAL A 243 9.54 -10.74 -3.04
N HIS A 244 10.47 -10.10 -2.28
CA HIS A 244 10.81 -8.69 -2.45
C HIS A 244 12.15 -8.45 -3.18
N ARG A 245 12.78 -9.51 -3.68
CA ARG A 245 14.04 -9.38 -4.45
C ARG A 245 13.73 -8.83 -5.84
N GLN A 246 14.34 -7.70 -6.21
CA GLN A 246 14.13 -7.05 -7.50
C GLN A 246 14.41 -7.99 -8.70
N SER A 247 15.45 -8.82 -8.64
CA SER A 247 15.72 -9.80 -9.71
C SER A 247 14.72 -10.97 -9.78
N ASN A 248 13.69 -10.98 -8.93
CA ASN A 248 12.66 -12.02 -8.84
C ASN A 248 11.24 -11.43 -8.76
N GLU A 249 10.99 -10.29 -9.38
CA GLU A 249 9.68 -9.61 -9.32
C GLU A 249 8.55 -10.45 -9.97
N ILE A 250 8.87 -11.16 -11.05
CA ILE A 250 7.95 -12.13 -11.66
C ILE A 250 8.11 -13.46 -10.93
N ASN A 251 7.26 -13.70 -9.93
CA ASN A 251 7.35 -14.92 -9.14
C ASN A 251 5.96 -15.53 -8.85
N ASP A 252 5.96 -16.74 -8.32
CA ASP A 252 4.74 -17.52 -8.12
C ASP A 252 3.83 -16.99 -7.01
N GLU A 253 4.31 -16.11 -6.13
CA GLU A 253 3.49 -15.56 -5.05
C GLU A 253 2.66 -14.36 -5.51
N ILE A 254 3.10 -13.62 -6.54
CA ILE A 254 2.46 -12.40 -7.00
C ILE A 254 1.26 -12.72 -7.89
N ILE A 255 0.08 -12.31 -7.45
CA ILE A 255 -1.19 -12.53 -8.16
C ILE A 255 -1.46 -11.40 -9.15
N PHE A 256 -1.26 -10.14 -8.70
CA PHE A 256 -1.52 -8.98 -9.54
C PHE A 256 -0.55 -7.84 -9.22
N PRO A 257 0.43 -7.59 -10.08
CA PRO A 257 1.35 -6.46 -9.99
C PRO A 257 0.86 -5.27 -10.82
N ILE A 258 1.35 -4.09 -10.47
CA ILE A 258 1.35 -2.90 -11.33
C ILE A 258 2.76 -2.77 -11.87
N GLY A 259 2.93 -3.08 -13.17
CA GLY A 259 4.24 -3.19 -13.81
C GLY A 259 4.88 -1.85 -14.12
N PHE A 260 6.17 -1.74 -13.88
CA PHE A 260 7.02 -0.63 -14.29
C PHE A 260 8.17 -1.16 -15.15
N ALA A 261 8.66 -0.34 -16.09
CA ALA A 261 9.70 -0.77 -17.02
C ALA A 261 10.82 0.26 -17.11
N ASP A 262 12.04 -0.24 -17.36
CA ASP A 262 13.19 0.60 -17.65
C ASP A 262 13.00 1.40 -18.94
N GLY A 263 13.54 2.63 -18.95
CA GLY A 263 13.69 3.44 -20.15
C GLY A 263 12.48 4.27 -20.57
N ALA A 264 11.35 4.18 -19.87
CA ALA A 264 10.20 5.04 -20.16
C ALA A 264 10.26 6.31 -19.29
N ASN A 265 10.38 7.47 -19.92
CA ASN A 265 10.54 8.77 -19.24
C ASN A 265 9.41 9.16 -18.25
N TYR A 266 8.37 8.35 -18.07
CA TYR A 266 7.22 8.64 -17.22
C TYR A 266 6.69 7.40 -16.48
N ASN A 267 7.48 6.35 -16.38
CA ASN A 267 7.02 5.06 -15.86
C ASN A 267 7.86 4.64 -14.65
N THR A 268 7.91 5.51 -13.65
CA THR A 268 8.84 5.38 -12.54
C THR A 268 8.10 5.17 -11.22
N ASN A 269 8.53 4.17 -10.44
CA ASN A 269 7.98 3.84 -9.14
C ASN A 269 8.63 4.70 -8.05
N ILE A 270 7.82 5.38 -7.23
CA ILE A 270 8.29 6.21 -6.12
C ILE A 270 8.13 5.55 -4.74
N TRP A 271 7.73 4.29 -4.66
CA TRP A 271 7.46 3.62 -3.37
C TRP A 271 8.70 3.51 -2.49
N ASN A 272 9.88 3.29 -3.06
CA ASN A 272 11.11 3.28 -2.28
C ASN A 272 11.37 4.61 -1.57
N GLN A 273 10.94 5.74 -2.16
CA GLN A 273 11.12 7.07 -1.57
C GLN A 273 10.24 7.30 -0.35
N TRP A 274 9.05 6.72 -0.31
CA TRP A 274 8.10 6.95 0.78
C TRP A 274 8.56 6.37 2.12
N TYR A 275 9.35 5.29 2.08
CA TYR A 275 9.75 4.53 3.24
C TYR A 275 11.23 4.66 3.60
N MET A 276 12.01 5.28 2.73
CA MET A 276 13.45 5.51 2.98
C MET A 276 13.67 6.87 3.61
N MET A 277 14.49 6.92 4.63
CA MET A 277 14.80 8.20 5.29
C MET A 277 15.69 9.07 4.41
N PRO A 278 15.47 10.40 4.39
CA PRO A 278 16.26 11.34 3.59
C PRO A 278 17.62 11.64 4.24
N TYR A 279 18.36 10.62 4.66
CA TYR A 279 19.68 10.80 5.31
C TYR A 279 20.67 11.50 4.38
N ALA A 280 20.60 11.20 3.08
CA ALA A 280 21.45 11.83 2.09
C ALA A 280 21.19 13.34 1.95
N ILE A 281 19.95 13.79 2.21
CA ILE A 281 19.59 15.21 2.16
C ILE A 281 20.01 15.93 3.42
N GLY A 282 20.00 15.25 4.56
CA GLY A 282 20.37 15.79 5.87
C GLY A 282 21.86 16.12 6.02
N GLY A 283 22.69 15.93 4.98
CA GLY A 283 24.11 16.26 5.03
C GLY A 283 24.94 15.29 5.88
N TRP A 284 24.49 14.04 6.04
CA TRP A 284 25.27 13.04 6.75
C TRP A 284 26.54 12.70 5.96
N LEU A 285 27.68 12.83 6.61
CA LEU A 285 28.97 12.47 6.01
C LEU A 285 28.97 11.01 5.57
N GLY A 286 29.42 10.76 4.34
CA GLY A 286 29.49 9.42 3.77
C GLY A 286 28.17 8.89 3.17
N LEU A 287 27.07 9.60 3.31
CA LEU A 287 25.80 9.29 2.65
C LEU A 287 25.60 10.29 1.52
N GLY A 288 25.94 9.91 0.30
CA GLY A 288 25.73 10.72 -0.91
C GLY A 288 24.27 10.71 -1.36
N LYS A 289 23.92 11.74 -2.13
CA LYS A 289 22.63 11.82 -2.85
C LYS A 289 22.65 10.85 -4.02
N ASP A 290 22.62 9.56 -3.74
CA ASP A 290 22.35 8.58 -4.77
C ASP A 290 21.11 7.79 -4.40
N SER A 291 20.57 7.14 -5.38
CA SER A 291 19.37 6.35 -5.30
C SER A 291 19.51 5.08 -4.44
N TYR A 292 20.71 4.76 -3.96
CA TYR A 292 20.92 3.55 -3.17
C TYR A 292 20.16 3.57 -1.84
N TYR A 293 20.09 4.71 -1.16
CA TYR A 293 19.37 4.89 0.10
C TYR A 293 18.05 5.66 -0.03
N GLY A 294 17.54 5.76 -1.20
CA GLY A 294 16.39 6.60 -1.51
C GLY A 294 16.84 8.01 -1.85
N ASN A 295 16.10 8.63 -2.70
CA ASN A 295 16.46 9.90 -3.29
C ASN A 295 16.32 11.07 -2.33
N ALA A 296 17.00 12.09 -2.79
CA ALA A 296 16.90 13.49 -2.45
C ALA A 296 15.48 14.11 -2.42
N SER A 297 14.44 13.42 -2.79
CA SER A 297 13.07 13.89 -2.59
C SER A 297 12.77 13.95 -1.10
N MET A 298 12.40 15.11 -0.60
CA MET A 298 12.11 15.37 0.81
C MET A 298 10.79 14.74 1.31
N HIS A 299 10.23 13.79 0.57
CA HIS A 299 8.89 13.28 0.81
C HIS A 299 8.90 11.85 1.32
N VAL A 300 9.49 11.63 2.49
CA VAL A 300 9.18 10.45 3.28
C VAL A 300 7.90 10.75 4.05
N GLU A 301 6.80 10.24 3.57
CA GLU A 301 5.49 10.60 4.12
C GLU A 301 5.08 9.74 5.30
N ALA A 302 5.50 8.48 5.34
CA ALA A 302 5.14 7.57 6.41
C ALA A 302 6.38 6.95 7.06
N ILE A 303 6.45 7.06 8.38
CA ILE A 303 7.44 6.38 9.19
C ILE A 303 6.76 5.28 10.02
N PRO A 304 7.44 4.13 10.22
CA PRO A 304 6.89 3.07 11.06
C PRO A 304 6.70 3.55 12.50
N THR A 305 5.62 3.11 13.14
CA THR A 305 5.43 3.25 14.58
C THR A 305 6.34 2.29 15.33
N LYS A 306 6.49 2.46 16.65
CA LYS A 306 7.21 1.49 17.50
C LYS A 306 6.61 0.09 17.38
N PHE A 307 5.29 -0.02 17.31
CA PHE A 307 4.60 -1.29 17.15
C PHE A 307 5.05 -2.04 15.88
N ALA A 308 5.26 -1.34 14.78
CA ALA A 308 5.72 -1.96 13.53
C ALA A 308 7.06 -2.72 13.67
N TYR A 309 7.87 -2.37 14.64
CA TYR A 309 9.11 -3.07 14.92
C TYR A 309 8.94 -4.15 15.99
N MET A 310 8.18 -3.86 17.04
CA MET A 310 8.00 -4.74 18.20
C MET A 310 7.12 -5.96 17.91
N MET A 311 6.31 -5.92 16.87
CA MET A 311 5.41 -7.02 16.54
C MET A 311 6.14 -8.30 16.07
N TYR A 312 7.42 -8.22 15.74
CA TYR A 312 8.21 -9.35 15.24
C TYR A 312 9.05 -10.01 16.35
N ASP A 313 9.14 -11.33 16.31
CA ASP A 313 10.23 -12.06 16.96
C ASP A 313 11.45 -12.06 16.01
N TRP A 314 12.37 -11.12 16.19
CA TRP A 314 13.52 -10.92 15.30
C TRP A 314 14.45 -12.14 15.18
N GLN A 315 14.43 -13.06 16.15
CA GLN A 315 15.24 -14.27 16.11
C GLN A 315 14.57 -15.41 15.35
N LYS A 316 13.22 -15.47 15.38
CA LYS A 316 12.46 -16.58 14.84
C LYS A 316 11.68 -16.26 13.58
N ASP A 317 11.58 -14.97 13.23
CA ASP A 317 10.87 -14.46 12.06
C ASP A 317 11.87 -13.90 11.04
N ARG A 318 11.79 -14.36 9.81
CA ARG A 318 12.64 -13.91 8.70
C ARG A 318 12.31 -12.49 8.23
N ARG A 319 11.06 -12.07 8.38
CA ARG A 319 10.53 -10.87 7.77
C ARG A 319 11.20 -9.57 8.22
N PRO A 320 11.49 -9.33 9.52
CA PRO A 320 12.07 -8.05 9.92
C PRO A 320 13.43 -7.80 9.30
N SER A 321 14.28 -8.81 9.15
CA SER A 321 15.60 -8.67 8.52
C SER A 321 15.55 -8.40 7.00
N VAL A 322 14.41 -8.66 6.35
CA VAL A 322 14.17 -8.32 4.95
C VAL A 322 13.47 -6.96 4.83
N THR A 323 12.57 -6.68 5.77
CA THR A 323 11.75 -5.47 5.76
C THR A 323 12.52 -4.23 6.15
N PHE A 324 13.43 -4.34 7.12
CA PHE A 324 14.16 -3.19 7.66
C PHE A 324 15.64 -3.25 7.34
N MET A 325 16.26 -2.08 7.24
CA MET A 325 17.70 -1.96 6.98
C MET A 325 18.44 -1.38 8.16
N SER A 326 19.45 -2.13 8.63
CA SER A 326 20.47 -1.66 9.57
C SER A 326 21.72 -2.52 9.41
N PRO A 327 22.93 -1.96 9.40
CA PRO A 327 23.26 -0.53 9.41
C PRO A 327 23.08 0.15 8.05
N LEU A 328 23.09 1.49 8.02
CA LEU A 328 23.30 2.27 6.81
C LEU A 328 24.79 2.51 6.64
N ASN A 329 25.35 1.99 5.56
CA ASN A 329 26.78 2.13 5.24
C ASN A 329 26.97 3.28 4.23
N GLY A 330 28.12 3.93 4.29
CA GLY A 330 28.47 4.99 3.36
C GLY A 330 28.47 4.52 1.91
N ASN A 331 27.87 5.28 1.04
CA ASN A 331 27.84 5.08 -0.42
C ASN A 331 28.84 6.00 -1.14
N ALA A 332 29.33 7.04 -0.44
CA ALA A 332 30.32 7.97 -0.95
C ALA A 332 31.49 8.07 0.04
N SER A 333 32.70 8.31 -0.48
CA SER A 333 33.85 8.69 0.34
C SER A 333 33.79 10.19 0.61
N THR A 334 33.91 10.59 1.87
CA THR A 334 33.99 11.98 2.27
C THR A 334 35.23 12.24 3.11
N SER A 335 35.88 13.35 2.85
CA SER A 335 36.93 13.89 3.68
C SER A 335 36.32 14.96 4.57
N THR A 336 36.54 14.88 5.88
CA THR A 336 36.19 15.96 6.78
C THR A 336 37.45 16.74 7.11
N ASP A 337 37.41 18.03 6.92
CA ASP A 337 38.46 18.95 7.36
C ASP A 337 38.34 19.30 8.86
N GLY A 338 37.65 18.47 9.62
CA GLY A 338 37.47 18.59 11.06
C GLY A 338 36.42 19.63 11.49
N LYS A 339 35.83 20.40 10.58
CA LYS A 339 34.93 21.50 10.95
C LYS A 339 33.46 21.13 10.99
N ASP A 340 33.03 20.14 10.22
CA ASP A 340 31.64 19.72 10.11
C ASP A 340 31.40 18.25 10.49
N ALA A 341 32.46 17.51 10.79
CA ALA A 341 32.37 16.17 11.31
C ALA A 341 31.66 16.17 12.67
N GLY A 342 30.45 15.69 12.72
CA GLY A 342 29.67 15.59 13.95
C GLY A 342 28.73 16.76 14.23
N LYS A 343 28.65 17.80 13.40
CA LYS A 343 27.58 18.78 13.43
C LYS A 343 26.35 18.28 12.69
N ASN A 344 26.03 17.04 12.90
CA ASN A 344 24.83 16.46 12.35
C ASN A 344 23.61 16.91 13.17
N TRP A 345 22.51 16.96 12.55
CA TRP A 345 21.20 17.38 13.07
C TRP A 345 20.81 16.78 14.42
N PHE A 346 21.49 15.74 14.86
CA PHE A 346 21.23 14.98 16.08
C PHE A 346 22.24 15.23 17.22
N GLN A 347 22.85 16.41 17.27
CA GLN A 347 23.70 16.80 18.40
C GLN A 347 24.69 15.71 18.85
N CYS A 348 25.48 15.17 17.94
CA CYS A 348 26.66 14.42 18.35
C CYS A 348 27.58 15.42 19.08
N THR A 349 27.70 15.27 20.39
CA THR A 349 28.54 16.13 21.25
C THR A 349 30.02 15.91 21.05
N THR A 350 30.41 14.83 20.38
CA THR A 350 31.80 14.50 20.08
C THR A 350 32.06 14.65 18.58
N PRO A 351 32.98 15.53 18.17
CA PRO A 351 33.42 15.61 16.78
C PRO A 351 33.98 14.25 16.32
N VAL A 352 33.52 13.78 15.17
CA VAL A 352 34.08 12.59 14.54
C VAL A 352 35.09 13.07 13.50
N ASP A 353 36.36 13.09 13.85
CA ASP A 353 37.44 13.40 12.92
C ASP A 353 37.70 12.23 12.00
N GLY A 354 37.82 12.49 10.69
CA GLY A 354 38.30 11.50 9.76
C GLY A 354 37.60 11.44 8.42
N VAL A 355 38.02 10.51 7.60
CA VAL A 355 37.49 10.18 6.29
C VAL A 355 36.57 8.97 6.43
N PHE A 356 35.34 9.05 5.93
CA PHE A 356 34.50 7.88 5.72
C PHE A 356 34.76 7.30 4.33
N ALA A 357 35.06 6.03 4.26
CA ALA A 357 35.16 5.31 3.01
C ALA A 357 33.79 4.73 2.60
N LYS A 358 33.63 4.46 1.31
CA LYS A 358 32.48 3.71 0.83
C LYS A 358 32.43 2.35 1.53
N GLY A 359 31.28 2.03 2.12
CA GLY A 359 31.07 0.81 2.90
C GLY A 359 31.25 0.97 4.41
N ASP A 360 31.81 2.07 4.88
CA ASP A 360 31.87 2.34 6.32
C ASP A 360 30.48 2.49 6.93
N LYS A 361 30.31 2.02 8.18
CA LYS A 361 29.07 2.20 8.93
C LYS A 361 28.91 3.68 9.29
N ILE A 362 27.80 4.28 8.89
CA ILE A 362 27.49 5.70 9.14
C ILE A 362 26.37 5.86 10.16
N ILE A 363 25.29 5.12 9.99
CA ILE A 363 24.15 5.09 10.91
C ILE A 363 23.90 3.64 11.29
N TYR A 364 23.68 3.40 12.56
CA TYR A 364 23.43 2.08 13.09
C TYR A 364 22.23 2.07 14.02
N PHE A 365 21.30 1.23 13.69
CA PHE A 365 20.18 0.88 14.55
C PHE A 365 20.41 -0.55 15.05
N PRO A 366 20.84 -0.76 16.31
CA PRO A 366 20.99 -2.10 16.84
C PRO A 366 19.67 -2.87 16.79
N VAL A 367 19.70 -4.05 16.21
CA VAL A 367 18.55 -4.93 16.11
C VAL A 367 18.79 -6.23 16.87
N PRO A 368 17.77 -6.91 17.40
CA PRO A 368 17.92 -8.08 18.26
C PRO A 368 18.71 -9.26 17.67
N THR A 369 18.79 -9.34 16.35
CA THR A 369 19.59 -10.37 15.64
C THR A 369 21.06 -10.00 15.50
N ASP A 370 21.42 -8.77 15.83
CA ASP A 370 22.78 -8.30 15.74
C ASP A 370 23.61 -8.86 16.90
N PRO A 371 24.80 -9.46 16.65
CA PRO A 371 25.66 -9.95 17.71
C PRO A 371 26.07 -8.89 18.75
N GLU A 372 26.17 -7.62 18.32
CA GLU A 372 26.52 -6.49 19.18
C GLU A 372 25.32 -5.85 19.89
N TYR A 373 24.10 -6.38 19.71
CA TYR A 373 22.88 -5.76 20.21
C TYR A 373 22.91 -5.46 21.71
N LYS A 374 23.32 -6.43 22.54
CA LYS A 374 23.44 -6.23 23.99
C LYS A 374 24.41 -5.13 24.35
N TYR A 375 25.57 -5.11 23.70
CA TYR A 375 26.58 -4.07 23.89
C TYR A 375 26.00 -2.68 23.66
N TRP A 376 25.30 -2.49 22.54
CA TRP A 376 24.73 -1.20 22.18
C TRP A 376 23.50 -0.82 23.00
N ALA A 377 22.78 -1.78 23.56
CA ALA A 377 21.68 -1.53 24.47
C ALA A 377 22.15 -1.00 25.85
N GLU A 378 23.35 -1.40 26.28
CA GLU A 378 23.87 -1.19 27.63
C GLU A 378 24.98 -0.12 27.70
N THR A 379 25.59 0.26 26.57
CA THR A 379 26.80 1.09 26.54
C THR A 379 26.51 2.54 26.12
N ASP A 380 27.23 3.50 26.72
CA ASP A 380 27.28 4.88 26.24
C ASP A 380 27.87 4.93 24.83
N LYS A 381 27.12 5.49 23.90
CA LYS A 381 27.35 5.46 22.47
C LYS A 381 28.15 6.65 21.94
N ASN A 382 28.66 7.48 22.84
CA ASN A 382 29.36 8.72 22.47
C ASN A 382 30.80 8.49 21.98
N GLY A 383 31.34 7.29 22.13
CA GLY A 383 32.72 6.98 21.78
C GLY A 383 32.92 6.35 20.39
N VAL A 384 31.86 6.18 19.58
CA VAL A 384 31.99 5.52 18.26
C VAL A 384 31.95 6.52 17.12
N ARG A 385 32.62 6.15 16.02
CA ARG A 385 32.73 7.00 14.83
C ARG A 385 31.40 7.23 14.09
N TYR A 386 30.47 6.29 14.17
CA TYR A 386 29.17 6.34 13.52
C TYR A 386 28.05 6.65 14.52
N LYS A 387 26.93 7.16 14.03
CA LYS A 387 25.78 7.43 14.88
C LYS A 387 25.02 6.16 15.22
N VAL A 388 24.84 5.90 16.49
CA VAL A 388 24.03 4.79 17.00
C VAL A 388 22.69 5.32 17.48
N PHE A 389 21.59 4.78 16.96
CA PHE A 389 20.24 5.02 17.47
C PHE A 389 19.79 3.79 18.25
N ASN A 390 19.49 3.97 19.52
CA ASN A 390 18.91 2.91 20.31
C ASN A 390 17.53 2.56 19.77
N TYR A 391 17.36 1.28 19.57
CA TYR A 391 16.11 0.71 19.17
C TYR A 391 15.31 0.32 20.42
N PRO A 392 14.11 0.88 20.62
CA PRO A 392 13.33 0.61 21.82
C PRO A 392 12.62 -0.73 21.70
N MET A 393 13.11 -1.72 22.43
CA MET A 393 12.56 -3.07 22.47
C MET A 393 11.81 -3.37 23.77
N GLY A 394 11.22 -2.40 24.42
CA GLY A 394 10.43 -2.60 25.63
C GLY A 394 8.92 -2.43 25.40
N ASP A 395 8.13 -3.12 26.19
CA ASP A 395 6.67 -2.95 26.29
C ASP A 395 6.25 -1.57 26.86
N ASP A 396 7.23 -0.68 27.03
CA ASP A 396 7.01 0.60 27.69
C ASP A 396 6.17 1.51 26.78
N THR A 397 4.94 1.73 27.21
CA THR A 397 4.03 2.73 26.64
C THR A 397 4.32 4.14 27.18
N ASN A 398 5.39 4.32 27.96
CA ASN A 398 5.81 5.62 28.44
C ASN A 398 6.58 6.38 27.35
N TRP A 399 5.85 6.85 26.38
CA TRP A 399 6.31 7.56 25.21
C TRP A 399 7.22 8.76 25.51
N ALA A 400 7.06 9.42 26.66
CA ALA A 400 7.85 10.60 27.03
C ALA A 400 9.32 10.27 27.33
N ASN A 401 9.63 9.06 27.76
CA ASN A 401 10.97 8.61 28.11
C ASN A 401 11.60 7.66 27.09
N ASP A 402 10.85 7.27 26.06
CA ASP A 402 11.31 6.34 25.05
C ASP A 402 12.29 7.01 24.08
N ASP A 403 13.49 6.47 23.94
CA ASP A 403 14.53 7.02 23.07
C ASP A 403 14.11 7.03 21.59
N TYR A 404 13.30 6.08 21.14
CA TYR A 404 12.76 6.09 19.78
C TYR A 404 11.92 7.35 19.55
N TYR A 405 11.01 7.68 20.47
CA TYR A 405 10.19 8.87 20.34
C TYR A 405 10.99 10.17 20.50
N LYS A 406 11.94 10.22 21.42
CA LYS A 406 12.81 11.38 21.55
C LYS A 406 13.58 11.68 20.27
N HIS A 407 14.01 10.67 19.55
CA HIS A 407 14.77 10.83 18.31
C HIS A 407 13.88 10.88 17.07
N ALA A 408 12.83 10.07 17.01
CA ALA A 408 11.92 10.05 15.87
C ALA A 408 10.93 11.23 15.85
N TYR A 409 10.53 11.74 17.04
CA TYR A 409 9.40 12.66 17.14
C TYR A 409 9.72 14.03 17.77
N GLN A 410 10.90 14.22 18.38
CA GLN A 410 11.22 15.45 19.12
C GLN A 410 12.33 16.29 18.48
N THR A 411 12.46 16.33 17.20
CA THR A 411 13.42 17.24 16.59
C THR A 411 12.87 18.66 16.58
N THR A 412 13.35 19.47 17.46
CA THR A 412 12.90 20.87 17.64
C THR A 412 13.26 21.81 16.48
N ASN A 413 14.08 21.38 15.52
CA ASN A 413 14.59 22.23 14.45
C ASN A 413 14.67 21.53 13.09
N SER A 414 14.12 20.36 12.90
CA SER A 414 14.22 19.69 11.62
C SER A 414 12.88 19.23 11.08
N THR A 415 12.82 19.26 9.80
CA THR A 415 11.66 18.92 9.00
C THR A 415 11.45 17.41 8.81
N SER A 416 12.34 16.55 9.35
CA SER A 416 12.20 15.09 9.20
C SER A 416 12.53 14.33 10.48
N ARG A 417 11.83 13.24 10.70
CA ARG A 417 11.99 12.31 11.82
C ARG A 417 12.93 11.18 11.46
N THR A 418 13.64 10.64 12.44
CA THR A 418 14.56 9.52 12.24
C THR A 418 13.88 8.20 12.57
N CYS A 419 13.93 7.24 11.68
CA CYS A 419 13.40 5.90 11.90
C CYS A 419 14.29 4.84 11.24
N LEU A 420 14.06 3.58 11.57
CA LEU A 420 14.64 2.46 10.85
C LEU A 420 13.94 2.33 9.49
N PRO A 421 14.68 2.46 8.36
CA PRO A 421 14.05 2.49 7.04
C PRO A 421 13.44 1.14 6.67
N ILE A 422 12.38 1.18 5.88
CA ILE A 422 11.83 -0.01 5.24
C ILE A 422 12.60 -0.30 3.97
N TRP A 423 13.25 -1.45 3.92
CA TRP A 423 14.17 -1.85 2.86
C TRP A 423 13.54 -2.73 1.77
N LYS A 424 12.47 -3.43 2.08
CA LYS A 424 11.85 -4.38 1.14
C LYS A 424 11.36 -3.78 -0.17
N PHE A 425 11.18 -2.46 -0.22
CA PHE A 425 10.81 -1.72 -1.43
C PHE A 425 12.01 -1.09 -2.15
N LYS A 426 13.24 -1.37 -1.68
CA LYS A 426 14.43 -0.84 -2.32
C LYS A 426 14.48 -1.22 -3.79
N ASP A 427 14.81 -0.23 -4.62
CA ASP A 427 15.07 -0.41 -6.04
C ASP A 427 16.57 -0.24 -6.34
N GLY A 428 17.25 -1.34 -6.69
CA GLY A 428 18.68 -1.35 -7.01
C GLY A 428 19.01 -0.70 -8.36
N ASN A 429 18.04 -0.63 -9.28
CA ASN A 429 18.26 0.02 -10.58
C ASN A 429 18.22 1.55 -10.49
N ALA A 430 17.72 2.07 -9.39
CA ALA A 430 17.76 3.49 -9.13
C ALA A 430 19.20 4.03 -8.95
N GLU A 431 20.21 3.18 -8.83
CA GLU A 431 21.64 3.55 -8.64
C GLU A 431 22.25 4.32 -9.82
N TYR A 432 21.65 4.29 -11.00
CA TYR A 432 22.27 4.75 -12.23
C TYR A 432 21.58 5.94 -12.90
N ARG A 433 20.62 6.57 -12.25
CA ARG A 433 19.93 7.72 -12.85
C ARG A 433 20.61 9.02 -12.42
N GLU A 434 21.16 9.72 -13.40
CA GLU A 434 21.68 11.09 -13.25
C GLU A 434 20.57 12.12 -12.94
N ASP A 435 19.31 11.76 -13.20
CA ASP A 435 18.18 12.58 -12.80
C ASP A 435 17.93 12.41 -11.30
N GLU A 436 17.91 13.48 -10.57
CA GLU A 436 17.67 13.52 -9.12
C GLU A 436 16.29 12.98 -8.70
N SER A 437 15.55 12.33 -9.60
CA SER A 437 14.15 11.94 -9.38
C SER A 437 13.98 10.71 -8.46
N GLY A 438 15.03 9.87 -8.31
CA GLY A 438 15.04 8.66 -7.46
C GLY A 438 13.92 7.66 -7.74
N SER A 439 13.36 7.75 -8.91
CA SER A 439 12.27 6.92 -9.35
C SER A 439 12.78 5.55 -9.76
N GLY A 440 12.13 4.52 -9.25
CA GLY A 440 12.49 3.13 -9.48
C GLY A 440 11.73 2.48 -10.62
N THR A 441 12.10 1.23 -10.91
CA THR A 441 11.48 0.41 -11.95
C THR A 441 10.77 -0.82 -11.37
N ARG A 442 10.74 -0.95 -10.05
CA ARG A 442 10.12 -2.10 -9.37
C ARG A 442 8.62 -2.08 -9.54
N ASP A 443 8.05 -3.28 -9.69
CA ASP A 443 6.61 -3.49 -9.69
C ASP A 443 5.99 -3.22 -8.31
N ILE A 444 4.79 -2.66 -8.27
CA ILE A 444 3.96 -2.57 -7.07
C ILE A 444 3.10 -3.84 -7.00
N TYR A 445 3.24 -4.62 -5.94
CA TYR A 445 2.42 -5.81 -5.72
C TYR A 445 1.08 -5.41 -5.10
N LEU A 446 0.02 -5.42 -5.93
CA LEU A 446 -1.31 -5.07 -5.44
C LEU A 446 -1.96 -6.25 -4.71
N PHE A 447 -1.82 -7.47 -5.25
CA PHE A 447 -2.30 -8.69 -4.61
C PHE A 447 -1.23 -9.79 -4.64
N ARG A 448 -1.06 -10.49 -3.54
CA ARG A 448 -0.21 -11.67 -3.45
C ARG A 448 -0.83 -12.77 -2.59
N LEU A 449 -0.39 -14.02 -2.80
CA LEU A 449 -1.02 -15.20 -2.23
C LEU A 449 -1.03 -15.21 -0.69
N ALA A 450 -0.03 -14.63 -0.05
CA ALA A 450 -0.02 -14.53 1.42
C ALA A 450 -1.22 -13.72 1.93
N GLU A 451 -1.61 -12.63 1.25
CA GLU A 451 -2.83 -11.90 1.61
C GLU A 451 -4.08 -12.76 1.40
N THR A 452 -4.15 -13.52 0.31
CA THR A 452 -5.26 -14.47 0.06
C THR A 452 -5.39 -15.48 1.20
N CYS A 453 -4.27 -16.02 1.71
CA CYS A 453 -4.28 -16.90 2.88
C CYS A 453 -4.84 -16.20 4.12
N LEU A 454 -4.48 -14.94 4.36
CA LEU A 454 -4.98 -14.17 5.50
C LEU A 454 -6.46 -13.78 5.35
N ILE A 455 -6.95 -13.55 4.12
CA ILE A 455 -8.39 -13.41 3.83
C ILE A 455 -9.12 -14.72 4.18
N ALA A 456 -8.59 -15.88 3.77
CA ALA A 456 -9.18 -17.17 4.09
C ALA A 456 -9.24 -17.41 5.61
N ALA A 457 -8.16 -17.09 6.34
CA ALA A 457 -8.11 -17.24 7.79
C ALA A 457 -9.13 -16.34 8.49
N GLU A 458 -9.25 -15.06 8.09
CA GLU A 458 -10.22 -14.12 8.65
C GLU A 458 -11.66 -14.57 8.36
N ALA A 459 -11.93 -14.96 7.12
CA ALA A 459 -13.23 -15.46 6.71
C ALA A 459 -13.64 -16.70 7.51
N ALA A 460 -12.71 -17.61 7.79
CA ALA A 460 -12.95 -18.81 8.61
C ALA A 460 -13.29 -18.45 10.05
N VAL A 461 -12.57 -17.51 10.67
CA VAL A 461 -12.91 -17.01 12.02
C VAL A 461 -14.32 -16.44 12.04
N MET A 462 -14.69 -15.65 11.06
CA MET A 462 -15.98 -14.99 10.98
C MET A 462 -17.12 -15.96 10.57
N ASN A 463 -16.79 -17.04 9.85
CA ASN A 463 -17.73 -18.06 9.43
C ASN A 463 -17.87 -19.14 10.52
N ASN A 464 -18.72 -18.86 11.50
CA ASN A 464 -19.01 -19.76 12.62
C ASN A 464 -17.76 -20.20 13.41
N ASN A 465 -16.73 -19.38 13.45
CA ASN A 465 -15.48 -19.65 14.17
C ASN A 465 -14.82 -20.98 13.74
N ASP A 466 -14.70 -21.21 12.44
CA ASP A 466 -14.02 -22.38 11.87
C ASP A 466 -12.51 -22.32 12.15
N GLN A 467 -12.14 -22.72 13.37
CA GLN A 467 -10.75 -22.67 13.83
C GLN A 467 -9.82 -23.59 13.03
N ALA A 468 -10.30 -24.73 12.55
CA ALA A 468 -9.47 -25.64 11.77
C ALA A 468 -8.93 -24.95 10.48
N ASN A 469 -9.78 -24.26 9.77
CA ASN A 469 -9.38 -23.51 8.59
C ASN A 469 -8.67 -22.19 8.94
N ALA A 470 -9.08 -21.49 9.98
CA ALA A 470 -8.40 -20.28 10.42
C ALA A 470 -6.93 -20.54 10.77
N GLU A 471 -6.67 -21.55 11.62
CA GLU A 471 -5.32 -21.98 12.00
C GLU A 471 -4.50 -22.47 10.80
N LYS A 472 -5.12 -23.25 9.92
CA LYS A 472 -4.47 -23.76 8.70
C LYS A 472 -3.91 -22.63 7.85
N TYR A 473 -4.74 -21.65 7.48
CA TYR A 473 -4.36 -20.62 6.53
C TYR A 473 -3.44 -19.55 7.13
N ILE A 474 -3.64 -19.10 8.36
CA ILE A 474 -2.72 -18.17 9.01
C ILE A 474 -1.34 -18.83 9.20
N ASN A 475 -1.31 -20.11 9.59
CA ASN A 475 -0.07 -20.80 9.84
C ASN A 475 0.70 -21.20 8.57
N TYR A 476 0.10 -21.19 7.39
CA TYR A 476 0.86 -21.26 6.15
C TYR A 476 1.78 -20.04 6.01
N VAL A 477 1.29 -18.84 6.30
CA VAL A 477 2.08 -17.60 6.28
C VAL A 477 3.16 -17.61 7.36
N VAL A 478 2.81 -17.99 8.60
CA VAL A 478 3.73 -18.07 9.73
C VAL A 478 4.83 -19.11 9.47
N SER A 479 4.48 -20.25 8.89
CA SER A 479 5.46 -21.31 8.57
C SER A 479 6.50 -20.85 7.55
N ARG A 480 6.07 -20.04 6.54
CA ARG A 480 6.98 -19.42 5.61
C ARG A 480 7.84 -18.35 6.28
N ALA A 481 7.25 -17.54 7.17
CA ALA A 481 7.97 -16.49 7.89
C ALA A 481 9.08 -17.02 8.82
N GLU A 482 8.92 -18.24 9.34
CA GLU A 482 9.94 -18.93 10.13
C GLU A 482 11.15 -19.36 9.30
N LYS A 483 10.93 -19.80 8.06
CA LYS A 483 11.99 -20.32 7.21
C LYS A 483 13.08 -19.27 6.99
N HIS A 484 14.32 -19.72 7.05
CA HIS A 484 15.51 -18.86 6.93
C HIS A 484 15.64 -17.77 8.01
N SER A 485 14.88 -17.88 9.11
CA SER A 485 15.11 -17.05 10.30
C SER A 485 16.37 -17.51 11.06
N PRO A 486 16.96 -16.64 11.92
CA PRO A 486 18.20 -16.99 12.62
C PRO A 486 18.12 -18.24 13.50
N GLN A 487 17.00 -18.45 14.20
CA GLN A 487 16.86 -19.54 15.18
C GLN A 487 15.76 -20.56 14.85
N GLY A 488 14.77 -20.18 14.04
CA GLY A 488 13.57 -21.01 13.87
C GLY A 488 12.69 -21.09 15.13
N GLY A 489 11.66 -21.92 15.08
CA GLY A 489 10.77 -22.14 16.24
C GLY A 489 9.78 -21.00 16.46
N LEU A 490 9.36 -20.30 15.41
CA LEU A 490 8.30 -19.30 15.46
C LEU A 490 6.96 -19.98 15.86
N SER A 491 6.34 -19.45 16.91
CA SER A 491 5.09 -20.02 17.42
C SER A 491 3.97 -19.98 16.38
N ARG A 492 3.21 -21.06 16.29
CA ARG A 492 2.02 -21.14 15.46
C ARG A 492 0.82 -20.60 16.23
N TYR A 493 -0.10 -20.00 15.50
CA TYR A 493 -1.38 -19.59 16.07
C TYR A 493 -2.26 -20.81 16.34
N SER A 494 -2.94 -20.75 17.47
CA SER A 494 -4.06 -21.61 17.85
C SER A 494 -5.17 -20.74 18.44
N ASN A 495 -6.42 -21.15 18.30
CA ASN A 495 -7.56 -20.32 18.69
C ASN A 495 -7.49 -18.91 18.09
N VAL A 496 -7.41 -18.86 16.78
CA VAL A 496 -7.19 -17.64 15.99
C VAL A 496 -8.29 -16.62 16.24
N THR A 497 -7.91 -15.39 16.53
CA THR A 497 -8.80 -14.24 16.72
C THR A 497 -8.59 -13.21 15.61
N ILE A 498 -9.49 -12.23 15.51
CA ILE A 498 -9.33 -11.11 14.58
C ILE A 498 -8.06 -10.32 14.90
N ASP A 499 -7.69 -10.15 16.16
CA ASP A 499 -6.45 -9.47 16.54
C ASP A 499 -5.21 -10.25 16.07
N ASN A 500 -5.22 -11.59 16.14
CA ASN A 500 -4.13 -12.40 15.56
C ASN A 500 -4.04 -12.23 14.04
N ILE A 501 -5.17 -12.18 13.34
CA ILE A 501 -5.21 -11.92 11.89
C ILE A 501 -4.62 -10.54 11.58
N LEU A 502 -5.06 -9.51 12.30
CA LEU A 502 -4.57 -8.15 12.11
C LEU A 502 -3.07 -8.02 12.40
N ASP A 503 -2.57 -8.70 13.42
CA ASP A 503 -1.13 -8.72 13.73
C ASP A 503 -0.34 -9.43 12.63
N GLU A 504 -0.85 -10.56 12.13
CA GLU A 504 -0.17 -11.29 11.06
C GLU A 504 -0.21 -10.53 9.73
N ARG A 505 -1.35 -9.87 9.41
CA ARG A 505 -1.43 -8.94 8.26
C ARG A 505 -0.45 -7.79 8.39
N ALA A 506 -0.31 -7.20 9.59
CA ALA A 506 0.66 -6.13 9.83
C ALA A 506 2.10 -6.60 9.56
N LYS A 507 2.49 -7.78 10.04
CA LYS A 507 3.83 -8.35 9.83
C LYS A 507 4.10 -8.69 8.37
N GLU A 508 3.14 -9.32 7.74
CA GLU A 508 3.29 -9.84 6.38
C GLU A 508 3.25 -8.73 5.33
N LEU A 509 2.31 -7.80 5.47
CA LEU A 509 1.94 -6.81 4.48
C LEU A 509 2.38 -5.38 4.86
N LEU A 510 3.35 -5.21 5.75
CA LEU A 510 3.80 -3.89 6.19
C LEU A 510 4.14 -2.98 5.00
N GLY A 511 3.42 -1.88 4.84
CA GLY A 511 3.60 -0.95 3.73
C GLY A 511 2.98 -1.39 2.39
N GLU A 512 2.41 -2.59 2.31
CA GLU A 512 1.64 -3.08 1.17
C GLU A 512 0.13 -2.92 1.45
N GLY A 513 -0.68 -2.81 0.44
CA GLY A 513 -2.13 -2.72 0.60
C GLY A 513 -2.61 -1.55 1.46
N SER A 514 -3.82 -1.65 2.00
CA SER A 514 -4.43 -0.62 2.82
C SER A 514 -4.63 -1.07 4.27
N ARG A 515 -3.68 -0.76 5.14
CA ARG A 515 -3.79 -1.06 6.57
C ARG A 515 -5.00 -0.37 7.21
N TRP A 516 -5.28 0.87 6.79
CA TRP A 516 -6.42 1.62 7.31
C TRP A 516 -7.74 0.87 7.09
N ASN A 517 -7.96 0.32 5.88
CA ASN A 517 -9.18 -0.42 5.57
C ASN A 517 -9.29 -1.74 6.36
N ASP A 518 -8.18 -2.41 6.67
CA ASP A 518 -8.21 -3.61 7.52
C ASP A 518 -8.71 -3.28 8.93
N LEU A 519 -8.20 -2.20 9.52
CA LEU A 519 -8.60 -1.75 10.86
C LEU A 519 -10.05 -1.25 10.89
N GLN A 520 -10.44 -0.48 9.86
CA GLN A 520 -11.78 0.07 9.73
C GLN A 520 -12.83 -1.05 9.57
N ARG A 521 -12.59 -1.99 8.62
CA ARG A 521 -13.50 -3.11 8.35
C ARG A 521 -13.78 -3.94 9.61
N THR A 522 -12.77 -4.21 10.39
CA THR A 522 -12.87 -5.07 11.57
C THR A 522 -13.34 -4.34 12.83
N GLY A 523 -13.62 -3.03 12.76
CA GLY A 523 -13.99 -2.21 13.92
C GLY A 523 -12.85 -2.06 14.93
N LYS A 524 -11.60 -2.18 14.49
CA LYS A 524 -10.39 -2.11 15.35
C LYS A 524 -9.58 -0.84 15.15
N LEU A 525 -10.06 0.12 14.36
CA LEU A 525 -9.32 1.33 14.05
C LEU A 525 -9.00 2.13 15.32
N ALA A 526 -10.02 2.48 16.10
CA ALA A 526 -9.86 3.29 17.30
C ALA A 526 -8.98 2.58 18.36
N GLU A 527 -9.27 1.31 18.65
CA GLU A 527 -8.53 0.53 19.64
C GLU A 527 -7.03 0.52 19.31
N ARG A 528 -6.69 0.21 18.07
CA ARG A 528 -5.31 -0.03 17.67
C ARG A 528 -4.53 1.28 17.47
N VAL A 529 -5.12 2.31 16.86
CA VAL A 529 -4.41 3.58 16.66
C VAL A 529 -4.19 4.32 17.99
N LEU A 530 -5.16 4.27 18.92
CA LEU A 530 -4.99 4.87 20.24
C LEU A 530 -3.96 4.13 21.09
N LYS A 531 -3.75 2.84 20.84
CA LYS A 531 -2.77 2.03 21.55
C LYS A 531 -1.36 2.15 20.97
N TYR A 532 -1.22 2.18 19.66
CA TYR A 532 0.06 1.97 18.99
C TYR A 532 0.58 3.17 18.19
N ASN A 533 -0.26 4.16 17.87
CA ASN A 533 0.16 5.36 17.16
C ASN A 533 0.27 6.54 18.13
N TRP A 534 1.50 6.93 18.45
CA TRP A 534 1.75 7.98 19.42
C TRP A 534 1.16 9.33 19.01
N ASP A 535 1.24 9.71 17.75
CA ASP A 535 0.69 11.00 17.29
C ASP A 535 -0.83 11.08 17.54
N VAL A 536 -1.54 9.97 17.30
CA VAL A 536 -2.97 9.88 17.58
C VAL A 536 -3.22 9.81 19.10
N SER A 537 -2.48 8.95 19.80
CA SER A 537 -2.62 8.76 21.23
C SER A 537 -2.32 10.03 22.02
N ASN A 538 -1.29 10.80 21.66
CA ASN A 538 -0.92 12.03 22.35
C ASN A 538 -2.00 13.11 22.21
N ILE A 539 -2.55 13.30 21.01
CA ILE A 539 -3.61 14.29 20.77
C ILE A 539 -4.88 13.90 21.50
N TYR A 540 -5.32 12.65 21.37
CA TYR A 540 -6.54 12.18 22.00
C TYR A 540 -6.36 11.79 23.48
N GLY A 541 -5.10 11.57 23.91
CA GLY A 541 -4.74 11.28 25.29
C GLY A 541 -4.85 12.47 26.26
N GLY A 542 -4.61 13.71 25.78
CA GLY A 542 -4.57 14.91 26.61
C GLY A 542 -5.91 15.62 26.76
N THR A 543 -6.53 16.03 25.67
CA THR A 543 -7.72 16.91 25.69
C THR A 543 -8.97 16.23 25.14
N ILE A 544 -8.83 15.21 24.31
CA ILE A 544 -9.94 14.59 23.60
C ILE A 544 -10.45 13.32 24.31
N LYS A 545 -9.70 12.70 25.19
CA LYS A 545 -10.20 11.63 26.08
C LYS A 545 -11.45 12.02 26.88
N THR A 546 -11.70 13.31 27.04
CA THR A 546 -12.88 13.79 27.76
C THR A 546 -14.11 13.95 26.89
N THR A 547 -13.98 13.95 25.55
CA THR A 547 -15.08 14.27 24.62
C THR A 547 -15.33 13.22 23.53
N LEU A 548 -14.38 12.33 23.25
CA LEU A 548 -14.52 11.32 22.22
C LEU A 548 -14.18 9.93 22.79
N THR A 549 -15.18 9.11 23.02
CA THR A 549 -14.98 7.69 23.40
C THR A 549 -14.41 6.90 22.23
N GLN A 550 -13.80 5.73 22.52
CA GLN A 550 -13.34 4.81 21.48
C GLN A 550 -14.46 4.47 20.49
N GLU A 551 -15.67 4.20 20.99
CA GLU A 551 -16.85 3.92 20.17
C GLU A 551 -17.23 5.10 19.28
N SER A 552 -17.21 6.33 19.80
CA SER A 552 -17.53 7.52 19.01
C SER A 552 -16.44 7.85 17.98
N PHE A 553 -15.17 7.55 18.28
CA PHE A 553 -14.07 7.62 17.32
C PHE A 553 -14.29 6.62 16.18
N GLU A 554 -14.52 5.35 16.51
CA GLU A 554 -14.76 4.28 15.53
C GLU A 554 -15.92 4.64 14.59
N ARG A 555 -17.03 5.06 15.16
CA ARG A 555 -18.20 5.48 14.38
C ARG A 555 -17.93 6.69 13.48
N LYS A 556 -17.21 7.69 13.99
CA LYS A 556 -16.93 8.94 13.26
C LYS A 556 -15.98 8.72 12.09
N PHE A 557 -15.01 7.83 12.24
CA PHE A 557 -13.96 7.60 11.25
C PHE A 557 -14.10 6.25 10.53
N LYS A 558 -15.26 5.60 10.67
CA LYS A 558 -15.58 4.36 9.93
C LYS A 558 -15.47 4.55 8.42
N LEU A 559 -15.91 5.70 7.91
CA LEU A 559 -15.88 6.02 6.49
C LEU A 559 -15.21 7.37 6.25
N ARG A 560 -14.68 7.54 5.07
CA ARG A 560 -14.18 8.83 4.59
C ARG A 560 -15.37 9.74 4.25
N PRO A 561 -15.32 11.04 4.56
CA PRO A 561 -16.39 11.96 4.16
C PRO A 561 -16.41 12.12 2.63
N ILE A 562 -17.62 12.30 2.07
CA ILE A 562 -17.76 12.63 0.65
C ILE A 562 -17.19 14.03 0.42
N PRO A 563 -16.34 14.23 -0.62
CA PRO A 563 -15.65 15.50 -0.81
C PRO A 563 -16.57 16.67 -1.13
N LEU A 564 -16.44 17.75 -0.37
CA LEU A 564 -17.22 18.98 -0.54
C LEU A 564 -17.00 19.64 -1.92
N GLN A 565 -15.76 19.59 -2.43
CA GLN A 565 -15.45 20.11 -3.76
C GLN A 565 -16.27 19.42 -4.85
N TRP A 566 -16.47 18.11 -4.72
CA TRP A 566 -17.33 17.37 -5.63
C TRP A 566 -18.80 17.71 -5.41
N LEU A 567 -19.28 17.76 -4.17
CA LEU A 567 -20.67 18.16 -3.86
C LEU A 567 -21.01 19.53 -4.41
N ASN A 568 -20.11 20.51 -4.27
CA ASN A 568 -20.29 21.87 -4.79
C ASN A 568 -20.32 21.96 -6.31
N SER A 569 -19.85 20.94 -7.03
CA SER A 569 -19.94 20.86 -8.49
C SER A 569 -21.32 20.41 -8.99
N LEU A 570 -22.18 19.94 -8.09
CA LEU A 570 -23.50 19.41 -8.40
C LEU A 570 -24.60 20.43 -8.07
N SER A 571 -25.63 20.45 -8.87
CA SER A 571 -26.82 21.25 -8.60
C SER A 571 -27.69 20.70 -7.47
N ASN A 572 -27.57 19.40 -7.18
CA ASN A 572 -28.24 18.69 -6.07
C ASN A 572 -27.28 18.19 -4.99
N GLY A 573 -26.08 18.74 -4.90
CA GLY A 573 -25.01 18.24 -4.00
C GLY A 573 -25.28 18.46 -2.51
N HIS A 574 -26.28 19.21 -2.16
CA HIS A 574 -26.65 19.56 -0.78
C HIS A 574 -28.03 18.99 -0.35
N GLU A 575 -28.68 18.20 -1.20
CA GLU A 575 -29.91 17.47 -0.89
C GLU A 575 -29.55 16.05 -0.37
#